data_244a05daf7d57d7d1359828dc65580d4
#
_entry.id   244a05daf7d57d7d1359828dc65580d4
#
_cell.length_a   1.000
_cell.length_b   1.000
_cell.length_c   1.000
_cell.angle_alpha   90.00
_cell.angle_beta   90.00
_cell.angle_gamma   90.00
#
_symmetry.space_group_name_H-M   'P 1'
#
loop_
_entity.id
_entity.type
_entity.pdbx_description
1 polymer ?
#
loop_
_entity_poly.entity_id
_entity_poly.type
_entity_poly.pdbx_seq_one_letter_code
_entity_poly.pdbx_strand_id
1 'polypeptide(L)'
;MNPTILTEEFQDYLKTIEHEDIKSIGLKKSLFDEISSAEIAQQLKGIQVSKHKFPTLYSTENIYFPPSINLEQASSEATANYKSTLVKGKNLIDLTAGFGIDTMAFAKNFEKVYHIEQNPELSEIVQHNAKILAPNLETYTGTFQSFFEENPTLKFDVIYLDPARRNSSGRKFILEDLEPNILEWIPTFFEKTEKIIIKLSPLLDITSTLQQIDSISEIHIVALKNEVKDFLIILDKNSSTKNPLIKAVNLENNQPEFSFHFEEEYSANASFGGIQHYIYEPNVAILKTGAFKLLSEKFNLHKLHQNTHLYTSNELLENFPGKIYLIEEEIKNPKKEILKIKANLLVKNYNQPIDVIKKKFKIIDGGTTTLIFTQSIDGFHILKTSRV
;
A
#
# COMPACT_ATOMS: atom_id res chain seq x y z
N MET A 1 20.28 -11.55 -18.59
CA MET A 1 20.26 -12.46 -17.40
C MET A 1 21.46 -13.40 -17.45
N ASN A 2 22.18 -13.66 -16.32
CA ASN A 2 23.31 -14.60 -16.27
C ASN A 2 22.80 -16.01 -15.89
N PRO A 3 22.83 -17.01 -16.79
CA PRO A 3 22.27 -18.33 -16.54
C PRO A 3 23.04 -19.13 -15.47
N THR A 4 24.32 -18.83 -15.22
CA THR A 4 25.12 -19.52 -14.21
C THR A 4 24.56 -19.29 -12.79
N ILE A 5 23.80 -18.21 -12.57
CA ILE A 5 23.06 -17.91 -11.31
C ILE A 5 21.98 -18.97 -11.02
N LEU A 6 21.47 -19.65 -12.03
CA LEU A 6 20.42 -20.68 -11.89
C LEU A 6 20.97 -22.09 -11.70
N THR A 7 22.29 -22.27 -11.65
CA THR A 7 22.88 -23.58 -11.39
C THR A 7 22.65 -24.02 -9.95
N GLU A 8 22.47 -25.31 -9.72
CA GLU A 8 22.27 -25.90 -8.40
C GLU A 8 23.39 -25.50 -7.42
N GLU A 9 24.66 -25.56 -7.88
CA GLU A 9 25.83 -25.16 -7.09
C GLU A 9 25.73 -23.73 -6.58
N PHE A 10 25.33 -22.76 -7.44
CA PHE A 10 25.21 -21.38 -7.03
C PHE A 10 23.98 -21.13 -6.15
N GLN A 11 22.85 -21.76 -6.45
CA GLN A 11 21.65 -21.69 -5.61
C GLN A 11 21.88 -22.22 -4.20
N ASP A 12 22.61 -23.32 -4.06
CA ASP A 12 22.99 -23.85 -2.75
C ASP A 12 23.98 -22.94 -2.02
N TYR A 13 24.94 -22.35 -2.74
CA TYR A 13 25.82 -21.34 -2.16
C TYR A 13 25.02 -20.14 -1.61
N LEU A 14 24.04 -19.61 -2.34
CA LEU A 14 23.18 -18.52 -1.88
C LEU A 14 22.44 -18.85 -0.58
N LYS A 15 21.96 -20.08 -0.42
CA LYS A 15 21.34 -20.56 0.84
C LYS A 15 22.32 -20.49 2.02
N THR A 16 23.61 -20.77 1.81
CA THR A 16 24.62 -20.74 2.89
C THR A 16 24.92 -19.32 3.36
N ILE A 17 24.81 -18.32 2.49
CA ILE A 17 25.12 -16.91 2.77
C ILE A 17 23.88 -16.04 3.02
N GLU A 18 22.67 -16.62 3.11
CA GLU A 18 21.40 -15.87 3.21
C GLU A 18 21.41 -14.79 4.31
N HIS A 19 22.12 -15.01 5.41
CA HIS A 19 22.18 -14.09 6.54
C HIS A 19 23.37 -13.13 6.53
N GLU A 20 24.24 -13.21 5.52
CA GLU A 20 25.42 -12.36 5.39
C GLU A 20 25.05 -10.91 5.07
N ASP A 21 25.93 -9.99 5.45
CA ASP A 21 25.80 -8.58 5.07
C ASP A 21 26.09 -8.38 3.58
N ILE A 22 25.12 -7.83 2.86
CA ILE A 22 25.19 -7.61 1.41
C ILE A 22 26.42 -6.78 1.01
N LYS A 23 26.76 -5.74 1.80
CA LYS A 23 27.92 -4.90 1.51
C LYS A 23 29.20 -5.67 1.62
N SER A 24 29.31 -6.57 2.61
CA SER A 24 30.49 -7.40 2.79
C SER A 24 30.68 -8.36 1.63
N ILE A 25 29.61 -8.93 1.09
CA ILE A 25 29.63 -9.81 -0.09
C ILE A 25 30.05 -9.03 -1.34
N GLY A 26 29.49 -7.86 -1.58
CA GLY A 26 29.84 -7.02 -2.74
C GLY A 26 31.31 -6.56 -2.79
N LEU A 27 32.02 -6.56 -1.65
CA LEU A 27 33.44 -6.18 -1.53
C LEU A 27 34.41 -7.38 -1.62
N LYS A 28 33.92 -8.61 -1.45
CA LYS A 28 34.76 -9.83 -1.55
C LYS A 28 34.95 -10.22 -3.01
N LYS A 29 36.06 -10.87 -3.33
CA LYS A 29 36.22 -11.49 -4.66
C LYS A 29 35.23 -12.63 -4.79
N SER A 30 34.57 -12.73 -5.94
CA SER A 30 33.67 -13.86 -6.24
C SER A 30 34.41 -15.19 -6.14
N LEU A 31 33.72 -16.22 -5.66
CA LEU A 31 34.18 -17.60 -5.69
C LEU A 31 33.87 -18.30 -7.03
N PHE A 32 33.07 -17.66 -7.88
CA PHE A 32 32.62 -18.15 -9.18
C PHE A 32 33.24 -17.28 -10.29
N ASP A 33 33.86 -17.91 -11.26
CA ASP A 33 34.55 -17.19 -12.34
C ASP A 33 33.56 -16.42 -13.24
N GLU A 34 32.35 -16.96 -13.44
CA GLU A 34 31.31 -16.39 -14.32
C GLU A 34 30.27 -15.52 -13.61
N ILE A 35 30.37 -15.34 -12.30
CA ILE A 35 29.42 -14.56 -11.50
C ILE A 35 30.20 -13.50 -10.73
N SER A 36 29.88 -12.24 -10.97
CA SER A 36 30.48 -11.12 -10.27
C SER A 36 29.97 -11.00 -8.82
N SER A 37 30.76 -10.39 -7.94
CA SER A 37 30.34 -10.10 -6.57
C SER A 37 29.10 -9.18 -6.52
N ALA A 38 28.90 -8.33 -7.53
CA ALA A 38 27.71 -7.48 -7.65
C ALA A 38 26.46 -8.33 -7.94
N GLU A 39 26.56 -9.33 -8.82
CA GLU A 39 25.45 -10.26 -9.09
C GLU A 39 25.13 -11.12 -7.86
N ILE A 40 26.14 -11.62 -7.14
CA ILE A 40 25.93 -12.33 -5.88
C ILE A 40 25.17 -11.45 -4.88
N ALA A 41 25.62 -10.20 -4.70
CA ALA A 41 24.98 -9.24 -3.80
C ALA A 41 23.54 -8.91 -4.24
N GLN A 42 23.29 -8.83 -5.55
CA GLN A 42 21.94 -8.64 -6.11
C GLN A 42 21.01 -9.80 -5.76
N GLN A 43 21.43 -11.04 -6.00
CA GLN A 43 20.60 -12.23 -5.69
C GLN A 43 20.38 -12.36 -4.17
N LEU A 44 21.41 -12.16 -3.36
CA LEU A 44 21.29 -12.15 -1.90
C LEU A 44 20.31 -11.10 -1.40
N LYS A 45 20.38 -9.86 -1.95
CA LYS A 45 19.40 -8.79 -1.65
C LYS A 45 17.99 -9.23 -2.01
N GLY A 46 17.82 -9.87 -3.17
CA GLY A 46 16.53 -10.42 -3.60
C GLY A 46 15.96 -11.40 -2.60
N ILE A 47 16.75 -12.39 -2.17
CA ILE A 47 16.34 -13.38 -1.17
C ILE A 47 15.94 -12.71 0.15
N GLN A 48 16.78 -11.81 0.69
CA GLN A 48 16.52 -11.15 1.98
C GLN A 48 15.27 -10.28 1.95
N VAL A 49 15.03 -9.54 0.86
CA VAL A 49 13.80 -8.73 0.68
C VAL A 49 12.57 -9.63 0.54
N SER A 50 12.70 -10.72 -0.23
CA SER A 50 11.59 -11.62 -0.53
C SER A 50 11.03 -12.31 0.70
N LYS A 51 11.85 -12.60 1.69
CA LYS A 51 11.43 -13.23 2.95
C LYS A 51 10.22 -12.55 3.60
N HIS A 52 10.09 -11.23 3.44
CA HIS A 52 9.00 -10.45 4.04
C HIS A 52 8.08 -9.80 3.01
N LYS A 53 8.60 -9.46 1.83
CA LYS A 53 7.84 -8.72 0.82
C LYS A 53 7.20 -9.61 -0.23
N PHE A 54 7.85 -10.75 -0.56
CA PHE A 54 7.44 -11.69 -1.61
C PHE A 54 7.58 -13.14 -1.14
N PRO A 55 6.82 -13.60 -0.14
CA PRO A 55 6.97 -14.93 0.46
C PRO A 55 6.91 -16.08 -0.56
N THR A 56 6.10 -15.98 -1.60
CA THR A 56 6.02 -16.99 -2.66
C THR A 56 7.32 -17.08 -3.44
N LEU A 57 7.94 -15.93 -3.80
CA LEU A 57 9.24 -15.93 -4.47
C LEU A 57 10.35 -16.51 -3.58
N TYR A 58 10.31 -16.16 -2.29
CA TYR A 58 11.29 -16.68 -1.31
C TYR A 58 11.23 -18.21 -1.17
N SER A 59 10.04 -18.80 -1.20
CA SER A 59 9.82 -20.24 -1.06
C SER A 59 9.96 -21.03 -2.37
N THR A 60 10.16 -20.36 -3.51
CA THR A 60 10.26 -20.98 -4.83
C THR A 60 11.71 -21.05 -5.28
N GLU A 61 12.15 -22.23 -5.70
CA GLU A 61 13.51 -22.42 -6.22
C GLU A 61 13.67 -21.82 -7.62
N ASN A 62 14.93 -21.55 -8.00
CA ASN A 62 15.30 -21.05 -9.32
C ASN A 62 14.69 -19.67 -9.69
N ILE A 63 14.34 -18.86 -8.71
CA ILE A 63 13.93 -17.47 -8.94
C ILE A 63 15.15 -16.58 -9.20
N TYR A 64 15.08 -15.79 -10.26
CA TYR A 64 16.09 -14.78 -10.56
C TYR A 64 15.62 -13.40 -10.07
N PHE A 65 16.42 -12.75 -9.21
CA PHE A 65 16.05 -11.46 -8.65
C PHE A 65 16.66 -10.28 -9.45
N PRO A 66 15.86 -9.25 -9.75
CA PRO A 66 16.32 -8.07 -10.46
C PRO A 66 17.15 -7.14 -9.55
N PRO A 67 17.74 -6.06 -10.08
CA PRO A 67 18.37 -5.01 -9.27
C PRO A 67 17.47 -4.48 -8.15
N SER A 68 18.07 -4.06 -7.03
CA SER A 68 17.35 -3.69 -5.81
C SER A 68 16.28 -2.61 -6.00
N ILE A 69 16.49 -1.68 -6.94
CA ILE A 69 15.52 -0.62 -7.25
C ILE A 69 14.17 -1.21 -7.71
N ASN A 70 14.18 -2.26 -8.52
CA ASN A 70 12.97 -2.92 -8.98
C ASN A 70 12.27 -3.67 -7.84
N LEU A 71 13.03 -4.26 -6.91
CA LEU A 71 12.47 -4.90 -5.70
C LEU A 71 11.82 -3.88 -4.77
N GLU A 72 12.43 -2.70 -4.62
CA GLU A 72 11.92 -1.65 -3.74
C GLU A 72 10.63 -1.01 -4.29
N GLN A 73 10.57 -0.77 -5.60
CA GLN A 73 9.44 -0.16 -6.28
C GLN A 73 8.26 -1.12 -6.48
N ALA A 74 8.49 -2.43 -6.57
CA ALA A 74 7.42 -3.40 -6.75
C ALA A 74 6.43 -3.39 -5.58
N SER A 75 5.17 -3.70 -5.87
CA SER A 75 4.14 -3.99 -4.86
C SER A 75 4.58 -5.12 -3.93
N SER A 76 4.12 -5.13 -2.66
CA SER A 76 4.24 -6.34 -1.85
C SER A 76 3.30 -7.44 -2.36
N GLU A 77 3.62 -8.70 -2.09
CA GLU A 77 2.75 -9.82 -2.45
C GLU A 77 1.34 -9.68 -1.83
N ALA A 78 1.26 -9.17 -0.59
CA ALA A 78 -0.02 -8.94 0.08
C ALA A 78 -0.89 -7.92 -0.68
N THR A 79 -0.32 -6.79 -1.11
CA THR A 79 -1.06 -5.78 -1.87
C THR A 79 -1.37 -6.23 -3.30
N ALA A 80 -0.48 -6.99 -3.93
CA ALA A 80 -0.72 -7.59 -5.25
C ALA A 80 -1.86 -8.63 -5.20
N ASN A 81 -1.85 -9.51 -4.20
CA ASN A 81 -2.93 -10.47 -4.00
C ASN A 81 -4.26 -9.76 -3.76
N TYR A 82 -4.31 -8.69 -2.97
CA TYR A 82 -5.53 -7.90 -2.80
C TYR A 82 -6.04 -7.36 -4.15
N LYS A 83 -5.18 -6.73 -4.96
CA LYS A 83 -5.54 -6.21 -6.29
C LYS A 83 -6.11 -7.31 -7.19
N SER A 84 -5.52 -8.49 -7.17
CA SER A 84 -5.98 -9.62 -7.98
C SER A 84 -7.38 -10.10 -7.61
N THR A 85 -7.84 -9.88 -6.37
CA THR A 85 -9.22 -10.26 -5.95
C THR A 85 -10.29 -9.32 -6.49
N LEU A 86 -9.93 -8.13 -6.96
CA LEU A 86 -10.88 -7.12 -7.42
C LEU A 86 -11.47 -7.43 -8.79
N VAL A 87 -10.81 -8.28 -9.56
CA VAL A 87 -11.18 -8.58 -10.95
C VAL A 87 -10.86 -10.03 -11.32
N LYS A 88 -11.59 -10.52 -12.34
CA LYS A 88 -11.37 -11.82 -12.97
C LYS A 88 -11.81 -11.76 -14.43
N GLY A 89 -11.31 -12.62 -15.26
CA GLY A 89 -11.69 -12.67 -16.67
C GLY A 89 -10.84 -13.63 -17.49
N LYS A 90 -10.90 -13.46 -18.81
CA LYS A 90 -10.07 -14.23 -19.75
C LYS A 90 -8.72 -13.57 -19.95
N ASN A 91 -8.73 -12.28 -20.33
CA ASN A 91 -7.53 -11.57 -20.72
C ASN A 91 -7.33 -10.32 -19.87
N LEU A 92 -6.16 -10.18 -19.26
CA LEU A 92 -5.70 -8.95 -18.62
C LEU A 92 -4.39 -8.50 -19.28
N ILE A 93 -4.19 -7.19 -19.37
CA ILE A 93 -2.91 -6.60 -19.75
C ILE A 93 -2.43 -5.62 -18.68
N ASP A 94 -1.17 -5.76 -18.27
CA ASP A 94 -0.45 -4.83 -17.41
C ASP A 94 0.50 -3.99 -18.26
N LEU A 95 0.23 -2.70 -18.38
CA LEU A 95 0.92 -1.78 -19.30
C LEU A 95 2.24 -1.23 -18.73
N THR A 96 2.52 -1.45 -17.44
CA THR A 96 3.66 -0.90 -16.69
C THR A 96 4.23 -1.92 -15.73
N ALA A 97 4.40 -3.13 -16.23
CA ALA A 97 4.43 -4.33 -15.39
C ALA A 97 5.69 -4.50 -14.50
N GLY A 98 6.83 -3.87 -14.84
CA GLY A 98 8.03 -3.89 -14.03
C GLY A 98 8.50 -5.30 -13.66
N PHE A 99 8.75 -5.58 -12.38
CA PHE A 99 9.15 -6.91 -11.91
C PHE A 99 8.00 -7.95 -11.91
N GLY A 100 6.78 -7.54 -12.28
CA GLY A 100 5.67 -8.46 -12.54
C GLY A 100 4.96 -9.03 -11.31
N ILE A 101 5.16 -8.50 -10.11
CA ILE A 101 4.50 -9.00 -8.88
C ILE A 101 2.97 -8.88 -8.99
N ASP A 102 2.47 -7.73 -9.45
CA ASP A 102 1.04 -7.52 -9.68
C ASP A 102 0.53 -8.41 -10.81
N THR A 103 1.28 -8.48 -11.91
CA THR A 103 0.93 -9.29 -13.08
C THR A 103 0.83 -10.78 -12.75
N MET A 104 1.79 -11.32 -11.97
CA MET A 104 1.77 -12.71 -11.49
C MET A 104 0.60 -12.97 -10.52
N ALA A 105 0.22 -11.98 -9.71
CA ALA A 105 -0.94 -12.12 -8.84
C ALA A 105 -2.24 -12.16 -9.66
N PHE A 106 -2.40 -11.33 -10.68
CA PHE A 106 -3.54 -11.35 -11.60
C PHE A 106 -3.63 -12.68 -12.37
N ALA A 107 -2.51 -13.31 -12.70
CA ALA A 107 -2.49 -14.59 -13.41
C ALA A 107 -3.27 -15.72 -12.72
N LYS A 108 -3.51 -15.59 -11.40
CA LYS A 108 -4.34 -16.54 -10.64
C LYS A 108 -5.85 -16.47 -10.99
N ASN A 109 -6.32 -15.35 -11.54
CA ASN A 109 -7.74 -15.06 -11.79
C ASN A 109 -8.07 -14.82 -13.27
N PHE A 110 -7.10 -14.98 -14.17
CA PHE A 110 -7.27 -14.81 -15.62
C PHE A 110 -6.75 -16.02 -16.38
N GLU A 111 -7.34 -16.30 -17.53
CA GLU A 111 -6.88 -17.37 -18.42
C GLU A 111 -5.53 -16.99 -19.08
N LYS A 112 -5.36 -15.71 -19.40
CA LYS A 112 -4.14 -15.16 -20.02
C LYS A 112 -3.86 -13.76 -19.50
N VAL A 113 -2.59 -13.49 -19.16
CA VAL A 113 -2.13 -12.18 -18.71
C VAL A 113 -0.96 -11.72 -19.56
N TYR A 114 -1.01 -10.48 -20.03
CA TYR A 114 0.06 -9.86 -20.80
C TYR A 114 0.84 -8.90 -19.93
N HIS A 115 2.16 -9.06 -19.93
CA HIS A 115 3.11 -8.27 -19.17
C HIS A 115 3.92 -7.39 -20.12
N ILE A 116 3.75 -6.08 -20.07
CA ILE A 116 4.46 -5.14 -20.93
C ILE A 116 5.57 -4.46 -20.14
N GLU A 117 6.82 -4.63 -20.57
CA GLU A 117 8.00 -4.03 -19.94
C GLU A 117 9.00 -3.54 -21.00
N GLN A 118 9.43 -2.28 -20.87
CA GLN A 118 10.33 -1.64 -21.85
C GLN A 118 11.79 -2.05 -21.63
N ASN A 119 12.18 -2.36 -20.39
CA ASN A 119 13.53 -2.79 -20.06
C ASN A 119 13.73 -4.26 -20.45
N PRO A 120 14.57 -4.57 -21.46
CA PRO A 120 14.73 -5.95 -21.95
C PRO A 120 15.33 -6.88 -20.88
N GLU A 121 16.25 -6.40 -20.04
CA GLU A 121 16.85 -7.21 -18.98
C GLU A 121 15.80 -7.60 -17.92
N LEU A 122 14.95 -6.64 -17.52
CA LEU A 122 13.87 -6.89 -16.58
C LEU A 122 12.81 -7.82 -17.16
N SER A 123 12.43 -7.61 -18.43
CA SER A 123 11.49 -8.47 -19.16
C SER A 123 11.98 -9.91 -19.25
N GLU A 124 13.29 -10.13 -19.52
CA GLU A 124 13.91 -11.47 -19.55
C GLU A 124 13.84 -12.17 -18.18
N ILE A 125 14.12 -11.43 -17.09
CA ILE A 125 14.00 -11.95 -15.72
C ILE A 125 12.56 -12.37 -15.42
N VAL A 126 11.59 -11.52 -15.75
CA VAL A 126 10.17 -11.84 -15.52
C VAL A 126 9.73 -13.01 -16.37
N GLN A 127 10.16 -13.09 -17.63
CA GLN A 127 9.86 -14.24 -18.50
C GLN A 127 10.37 -15.55 -17.92
N HIS A 128 11.56 -15.55 -17.29
CA HIS A 128 12.09 -16.72 -16.61
C HIS A 128 11.24 -17.08 -15.38
N ASN A 129 10.99 -16.13 -14.48
CA ASN A 129 10.24 -16.39 -13.25
C ASN A 129 8.78 -16.79 -13.52
N ALA A 130 8.16 -16.19 -14.55
CA ALA A 130 6.78 -16.49 -14.92
C ALA A 130 6.58 -17.93 -15.39
N LYS A 131 7.56 -18.55 -16.08
CA LYS A 131 7.49 -19.97 -16.46
C LYS A 131 7.31 -20.89 -15.24
N ILE A 132 7.79 -20.46 -14.07
CA ILE A 132 7.71 -21.22 -12.82
C ILE A 132 6.42 -20.86 -12.07
N LEU A 133 6.09 -19.58 -11.97
CA LEU A 133 5.07 -19.06 -11.06
C LEU A 133 3.70 -18.79 -11.70
N ALA A 134 3.69 -18.45 -12.98
CA ALA A 134 2.49 -17.99 -13.71
C ALA A 134 2.58 -18.38 -15.20
N PRO A 135 2.43 -19.65 -15.57
CA PRO A 135 2.67 -20.14 -16.94
C PRO A 135 1.69 -19.55 -17.99
N ASN A 136 0.60 -18.95 -17.56
CA ASN A 136 -0.36 -18.22 -18.40
C ASN A 136 -0.01 -16.74 -18.59
N LEU A 137 1.14 -16.28 -18.08
CA LEU A 137 1.67 -14.93 -18.28
C LEU A 137 2.55 -14.91 -19.52
N GLU A 138 2.26 -13.99 -20.44
CA GLU A 138 3.02 -13.74 -21.66
C GLU A 138 3.71 -12.38 -21.55
N THR A 139 5.03 -12.38 -21.69
CA THR A 139 5.85 -11.16 -21.64
C THR A 139 6.02 -10.55 -23.02
N TYR A 140 5.91 -9.22 -23.11
CA TYR A 140 6.26 -8.42 -24.27
C TYR A 140 7.31 -7.39 -23.89
N THR A 141 8.43 -7.41 -24.60
CA THR A 141 9.52 -6.44 -24.41
C THR A 141 9.33 -5.26 -25.35
N GLY A 142 8.88 -4.14 -24.82
CA GLY A 142 8.58 -2.94 -25.57
C GLY A 142 7.60 -2.02 -24.88
N THR A 143 7.08 -1.04 -25.60
CA THR A 143 6.06 -0.12 -25.10
C THR A 143 4.67 -0.69 -25.31
N PHE A 144 3.68 -0.25 -24.50
CA PHE A 144 2.29 -0.67 -24.74
C PHE A 144 1.75 -0.12 -26.07
N GLN A 145 2.29 1.02 -26.56
CA GLN A 145 1.93 1.57 -27.86
C GLN A 145 2.32 0.60 -28.97
N SER A 146 3.58 0.15 -29.00
CA SER A 146 4.03 -0.84 -30.00
C SER A 146 3.26 -2.15 -29.88
N PHE A 147 2.95 -2.61 -28.66
CA PHE A 147 2.11 -3.79 -28.47
C PHE A 147 0.70 -3.62 -29.08
N PHE A 148 0.07 -2.47 -28.90
CA PHE A 148 -1.27 -2.20 -29.46
C PHE A 148 -1.24 -2.05 -30.98
N GLU A 149 -0.17 -1.49 -31.54
CA GLU A 149 0.04 -1.41 -33.00
C GLU A 149 0.20 -2.79 -33.65
N GLU A 150 0.97 -3.68 -33.01
CA GLU A 150 1.15 -5.06 -33.45
C GLU A 150 -0.11 -5.93 -33.24
N ASN A 151 -0.95 -5.56 -32.29
CA ASN A 151 -2.15 -6.31 -31.91
C ASN A 151 -3.43 -5.44 -31.94
N PRO A 152 -3.81 -4.85 -33.09
CA PRO A 152 -4.83 -3.82 -33.19
C PRO A 152 -6.24 -4.32 -32.82
N THR A 153 -6.53 -5.60 -33.02
CA THR A 153 -7.86 -6.21 -32.77
C THR A 153 -8.01 -6.84 -31.39
N LEU A 154 -6.88 -6.99 -30.67
CA LEU A 154 -6.90 -7.63 -29.36
C LEU A 154 -7.66 -6.75 -28.34
N LYS A 155 -8.54 -7.39 -27.57
CA LYS A 155 -9.33 -6.79 -26.48
C LYS A 155 -9.03 -7.49 -25.16
N PHE A 156 -9.26 -6.77 -24.08
CA PHE A 156 -9.00 -7.24 -22.73
C PHE A 156 -10.25 -7.09 -21.87
N ASP A 157 -10.43 -7.97 -20.90
CA ASP A 157 -11.43 -7.78 -19.85
C ASP A 157 -11.01 -6.66 -18.91
N VAL A 158 -9.69 -6.55 -18.65
CA VAL A 158 -9.11 -5.52 -17.76
C VAL A 158 -7.78 -5.02 -18.33
N ILE A 159 -7.58 -3.70 -18.27
CA ILE A 159 -6.27 -3.05 -18.38
C ILE A 159 -5.84 -2.63 -16.98
N TYR A 160 -4.64 -3.01 -16.56
CA TYR A 160 -4.00 -2.55 -15.33
C TYR A 160 -2.79 -1.68 -15.64
N LEU A 161 -2.56 -0.65 -14.82
CA LEU A 161 -1.33 0.15 -14.89
C LEU A 161 -0.96 0.76 -13.52
N ASP A 162 0.34 0.86 -13.28
CA ASP A 162 0.99 1.54 -12.14
C ASP A 162 1.94 2.60 -12.71
N PRO A 163 1.42 3.76 -13.17
CA PRO A 163 2.21 4.75 -13.86
C PRO A 163 3.27 5.35 -12.93
N ALA A 164 4.50 5.41 -13.41
CA ALA A 164 5.60 6.04 -12.69
C ALA A 164 5.44 7.57 -12.69
N ARG A 165 6.07 8.25 -11.74
CA ARG A 165 6.15 9.70 -11.76
C ARG A 165 7.31 10.15 -12.63
N ARG A 166 7.06 11.09 -13.57
CA ARG A 166 8.15 11.81 -14.24
C ARG A 166 8.98 12.55 -13.19
N ASN A 167 10.30 12.58 -13.38
CA ASN A 167 11.23 13.30 -12.49
C ASN A 167 11.01 14.83 -12.59
N SER A 168 9.88 15.32 -12.09
CA SER A 168 9.61 16.74 -11.94
C SER A 168 10.15 17.21 -10.60
N SER A 169 10.95 18.28 -10.58
CA SER A 169 11.49 18.94 -9.38
C SER A 169 10.40 19.60 -8.52
N GLY A 170 9.13 19.36 -8.80
CA GLY A 170 7.98 19.93 -8.11
C GLY A 170 7.59 19.19 -6.83
N ARG A 171 7.13 19.94 -5.83
CA ARG A 171 6.65 19.39 -4.53
C ARG A 171 5.23 18.83 -4.57
N LYS A 172 4.45 19.07 -5.63
CA LYS A 172 3.06 18.64 -5.75
C LYS A 172 2.98 17.34 -6.54
N PHE A 173 2.14 16.41 -6.06
CA PHE A 173 1.74 15.21 -6.78
C PHE A 173 0.49 15.56 -7.59
N ILE A 174 0.58 15.51 -8.92
CA ILE A 174 -0.52 15.77 -9.86
C ILE A 174 -0.58 14.66 -10.90
N LEU A 175 -1.76 14.43 -11.48
CA LEU A 175 -2.00 13.33 -12.43
C LEU A 175 -1.27 13.53 -13.75
N GLU A 176 -1.05 14.77 -14.16
CA GLU A 176 -0.35 15.16 -15.39
C GLU A 176 1.14 14.79 -15.37
N ASP A 177 1.73 14.61 -14.18
CA ASP A 177 3.13 14.20 -14.01
C ASP A 177 3.35 12.67 -14.11
N LEU A 178 2.29 11.91 -14.37
CA LEU A 178 2.38 10.45 -14.48
C LEU A 178 2.91 10.02 -15.87
N GLU A 179 3.67 8.93 -15.90
CA GLU A 179 4.18 8.29 -17.11
C GLU A 179 3.73 6.82 -17.13
N PRO A 180 2.85 6.42 -18.06
CA PRO A 180 2.18 7.25 -19.07
C PRO A 180 1.21 8.28 -18.44
N ASN A 181 0.97 9.41 -19.14
CA ASN A 181 -0.07 10.37 -18.73
C ASN A 181 -1.45 9.76 -18.90
N ILE A 182 -2.03 9.31 -17.81
CA ILE A 182 -3.30 8.56 -17.83
C ILE A 182 -4.46 9.37 -18.39
N LEU A 183 -4.47 10.72 -18.18
CA LEU A 183 -5.55 11.58 -18.68
C LEU A 183 -5.62 11.58 -20.22
N GLU A 184 -4.49 11.46 -20.88
CA GLU A 184 -4.40 11.37 -22.35
C GLU A 184 -4.78 9.98 -22.86
N TRP A 185 -4.42 8.92 -22.13
CA TRP A 185 -4.53 7.54 -22.61
C TRP A 185 -5.84 6.82 -22.24
N ILE A 186 -6.57 7.25 -21.23
CA ILE A 186 -7.84 6.61 -20.82
C ILE A 186 -8.82 6.43 -21.99
N PRO A 187 -9.05 7.42 -22.91
CA PRO A 187 -9.92 7.21 -24.05
C PRO A 187 -9.48 6.04 -24.94
N THR A 188 -8.18 5.96 -25.26
CA THR A 188 -7.61 4.88 -26.07
C THR A 188 -7.70 3.53 -25.35
N PHE A 189 -7.49 3.51 -24.04
CA PHE A 189 -7.64 2.27 -23.27
C PHE A 189 -9.09 1.77 -23.30
N PHE A 190 -10.08 2.65 -23.23
CA PHE A 190 -11.49 2.28 -23.38
C PHE A 190 -11.89 1.80 -24.80
N GLU A 191 -11.04 1.98 -25.78
CA GLU A 191 -11.22 1.28 -27.06
C GLU A 191 -10.85 -0.20 -26.97
N LYS A 192 -10.01 -0.60 -26.00
CA LYS A 192 -9.47 -1.95 -25.83
C LYS A 192 -10.12 -2.74 -24.69
N THR A 193 -10.75 -2.07 -23.71
CA THR A 193 -11.39 -2.69 -22.56
C THR A 193 -12.63 -1.90 -22.12
N GLU A 194 -13.44 -2.50 -21.25
CA GLU A 194 -14.48 -1.78 -20.53
C GLU A 194 -14.07 -1.44 -19.08
N LYS A 195 -12.99 -2.06 -18.57
CA LYS A 195 -12.55 -1.86 -17.19
C LYS A 195 -11.05 -1.59 -17.11
N ILE A 196 -10.69 -0.51 -16.39
CA ILE A 196 -9.30 -0.11 -16.16
C ILE A 196 -9.06 -0.05 -14.65
N ILE A 197 -7.96 -0.60 -14.18
CA ILE A 197 -7.46 -0.43 -12.81
C ILE A 197 -6.19 0.38 -12.87
N ILE A 198 -6.14 1.48 -12.14
CA ILE A 198 -4.96 2.34 -12.05
C ILE A 198 -4.50 2.41 -10.60
N LYS A 199 -3.24 2.07 -10.36
CA LYS A 199 -2.59 2.30 -9.08
C LYS A 199 -1.99 3.69 -9.08
N LEU A 200 -2.36 4.47 -8.09
CA LEU A 200 -1.91 5.84 -7.90
C LEU A 200 -1.10 5.97 -6.60
N SER A 201 -0.29 7.02 -6.54
CA SER A 201 0.41 7.35 -5.30
C SER A 201 -0.58 7.69 -4.17
N PRO A 202 -0.39 7.18 -2.95
CA PRO A 202 -1.18 7.58 -1.79
C PRO A 202 -1.12 9.08 -1.45
N LEU A 203 -0.19 9.82 -2.04
CA LEU A 203 -0.07 11.26 -1.83
C LEU A 203 -1.05 12.10 -2.67
N LEU A 204 -1.68 11.51 -3.68
CA LEU A 204 -2.73 12.18 -4.46
C LEU A 204 -4.00 12.38 -3.63
N ASP A 205 -4.69 13.48 -3.89
CA ASP A 205 -5.96 13.80 -3.24
C ASP A 205 -7.14 13.12 -3.96
N ILE A 206 -8.04 12.49 -3.21
CA ILE A 206 -9.18 11.75 -3.75
C ILE A 206 -10.15 12.70 -4.48
N THR A 207 -10.49 13.82 -3.87
CA THR A 207 -11.44 14.79 -4.45
C THR A 207 -10.89 15.35 -5.74
N SER A 208 -9.61 15.75 -5.76
CA SER A 208 -8.93 16.22 -6.98
C SER A 208 -8.89 15.16 -8.08
N THR A 209 -8.68 13.90 -7.72
CA THR A 209 -8.69 12.78 -8.67
C THR A 209 -10.08 12.60 -9.31
N LEU A 210 -11.14 12.64 -8.49
CA LEU A 210 -12.54 12.54 -8.94
C LEU A 210 -12.98 13.71 -9.83
N GLN A 211 -12.35 14.88 -9.67
CA GLN A 211 -12.63 16.04 -10.53
C GLN A 211 -11.97 15.95 -11.91
N GLN A 212 -10.91 15.18 -12.05
CA GLN A 212 -10.10 15.11 -13.26
C GLN A 212 -10.36 13.84 -14.09
N ILE A 213 -10.85 12.78 -13.47
CA ILE A 213 -11.10 11.49 -14.13
C ILE A 213 -12.58 11.14 -14.01
N ASP A 214 -13.23 11.04 -15.15
CA ASP A 214 -14.59 10.50 -15.26
C ASP A 214 -14.60 8.96 -15.20
N SER A 215 -15.77 8.36 -15.05
CA SER A 215 -15.99 6.91 -15.07
C SER A 215 -15.34 6.13 -13.92
N ILE A 216 -14.90 6.79 -12.84
CA ILE A 216 -14.45 6.09 -11.64
C ILE A 216 -15.66 5.45 -10.96
N SER A 217 -15.69 4.12 -10.90
CA SER A 217 -16.74 3.34 -10.24
C SER A 217 -16.39 2.99 -8.79
N GLU A 218 -15.12 2.71 -8.53
CA GLU A 218 -14.62 2.36 -7.20
C GLU A 218 -13.26 2.99 -6.91
N ILE A 219 -13.03 3.28 -5.64
CA ILE A 219 -11.75 3.73 -5.09
C ILE A 219 -11.37 2.80 -3.94
N HIS A 220 -10.13 2.27 -3.95
CA HIS A 220 -9.62 1.47 -2.85
C HIS A 220 -8.38 2.14 -2.25
N ILE A 221 -8.45 2.44 -0.96
CA ILE A 221 -7.30 2.87 -0.17
C ILE A 221 -6.79 1.66 0.58
N VAL A 222 -5.64 1.15 0.15
CA VAL A 222 -5.07 -0.08 0.69
C VAL A 222 -3.88 0.25 1.57
N ALA A 223 -3.99 -0.09 2.83
CA ALA A 223 -2.88 -0.06 3.78
C ALA A 223 -2.39 -1.50 4.07
N LEU A 224 -1.12 -1.62 4.39
CA LEU A 224 -0.49 -2.83 4.87
C LEU A 224 0.15 -2.54 6.23
N LYS A 225 -0.25 -3.28 7.27
CA LYS A 225 0.25 -3.06 8.65
C LYS A 225 0.12 -1.60 9.11
N ASN A 226 -0.99 -0.96 8.76
CA ASN A 226 -1.30 0.43 9.08
C ASN A 226 -0.37 1.47 8.42
N GLU A 227 0.13 1.19 7.22
CA GLU A 227 0.80 2.15 6.33
C GLU A 227 0.11 2.11 4.97
N VAL A 228 -0.39 3.25 4.48
CA VAL A 228 -1.07 3.31 3.17
C VAL A 228 -0.05 3.03 2.06
N LYS A 229 -0.32 2.00 1.27
CA LYS A 229 0.54 1.54 0.18
C LYS A 229 -0.02 1.90 -1.20
N ASP A 230 -1.32 1.67 -1.42
CA ASP A 230 -1.93 1.88 -2.72
C ASP A 230 -3.16 2.78 -2.60
N PHE A 231 -3.32 3.67 -3.57
CA PHE A 231 -4.55 4.34 -3.92
C PHE A 231 -4.97 3.80 -5.29
N LEU A 232 -5.94 2.89 -5.31
CA LEU A 232 -6.42 2.28 -6.55
C LEU A 232 -7.69 2.98 -7.00
N ILE A 233 -7.81 3.24 -8.29
CA ILE A 233 -9.06 3.63 -8.93
C ILE A 233 -9.47 2.57 -9.95
N ILE A 234 -10.75 2.23 -9.95
CA ILE A 234 -11.35 1.34 -10.94
C ILE A 234 -12.28 2.18 -11.81
N LEU A 235 -11.97 2.23 -13.09
CA LEU A 235 -12.80 2.89 -14.09
C LEU A 235 -13.64 1.83 -14.80
N ASP A 236 -14.90 2.13 -14.98
CA ASP A 236 -15.84 1.33 -15.77
C ASP A 236 -16.41 2.23 -16.89
N LYS A 237 -16.22 1.82 -18.15
CA LYS A 237 -16.65 2.56 -19.33
C LYS A 237 -18.13 2.92 -19.30
N ASN A 238 -18.94 2.03 -18.70
CA ASN A 238 -20.39 2.16 -18.63
C ASN A 238 -20.85 2.91 -17.36
N SER A 239 -19.94 3.26 -16.45
CA SER A 239 -20.28 4.01 -15.26
C SER A 239 -20.35 5.50 -15.57
N SER A 240 -21.51 6.10 -15.28
CA SER A 240 -21.71 7.55 -15.27
C SER A 240 -21.81 8.12 -13.86
N THR A 241 -21.50 7.32 -12.84
CA THR A 241 -21.63 7.74 -11.45
C THR A 241 -20.65 8.85 -11.10
N LYS A 242 -21.16 9.86 -10.39
CA LYS A 242 -20.30 10.86 -9.71
C LYS A 242 -20.11 10.51 -8.23
N ASN A 243 -20.69 9.39 -7.78
CA ASN A 243 -20.68 8.92 -6.41
C ASN A 243 -20.09 7.50 -6.32
N PRO A 244 -18.75 7.33 -6.56
CA PRO A 244 -18.11 6.02 -6.54
C PRO A 244 -18.12 5.40 -5.16
N LEU A 245 -18.03 4.06 -5.12
CA LEU A 245 -17.82 3.32 -3.89
C LEU A 245 -16.35 3.48 -3.44
N ILE A 246 -16.15 3.89 -2.19
CA ILE A 246 -14.83 4.00 -1.56
C ILE A 246 -14.67 2.85 -0.56
N LYS A 247 -13.53 2.16 -0.64
CA LYS A 247 -13.17 1.08 0.28
C LYS A 247 -11.84 1.38 0.95
N ALA A 248 -11.82 1.36 2.26
CA ALA A 248 -10.62 1.49 3.09
C ALA A 248 -10.28 0.13 3.68
N VAL A 249 -9.12 -0.40 3.31
CA VAL A 249 -8.68 -1.75 3.69
C VAL A 249 -7.30 -1.67 4.33
N ASN A 250 -7.14 -2.38 5.46
CA ASN A 250 -5.85 -2.46 6.13
C ASN A 250 -5.45 -3.94 6.24
N LEU A 251 -4.56 -4.38 5.38
CA LEU A 251 -4.16 -5.78 5.24
C LEU A 251 -3.27 -6.26 6.41
N GLU A 252 -3.27 -7.58 6.62
CA GLU A 252 -2.48 -8.27 7.65
C GLU A 252 -2.72 -7.79 9.09
N ASN A 253 -3.99 -7.44 9.42
CA ASN A 253 -4.34 -7.04 10.78
C ASN A 253 -5.82 -7.30 11.05
N ASN A 254 -6.44 -8.24 11.05
CA ASN A 254 -7.81 -8.65 11.45
C ASN A 254 -8.85 -7.52 11.62
N GLN A 255 -8.62 -6.35 11.00
CA GLN A 255 -9.55 -5.23 11.06
C GLN A 255 -10.59 -5.33 9.95
N PRO A 256 -11.85 -4.98 10.19
CA PRO A 256 -12.86 -4.97 9.16
C PRO A 256 -12.57 -3.91 8.08
N GLU A 257 -13.00 -4.19 6.87
CA GLU A 257 -13.07 -3.21 5.79
C GLU A 257 -14.11 -2.13 6.12
N PHE A 258 -13.85 -0.89 5.72
CA PHE A 258 -14.81 0.20 5.81
C PHE A 258 -15.14 0.71 4.40
N SER A 259 -16.41 0.63 4.03
CA SER A 259 -16.88 1.03 2.71
C SER A 259 -18.06 2.00 2.78
N PHE A 260 -18.10 2.92 1.80
CA PHE A 260 -19.13 3.93 1.69
C PHE A 260 -19.13 4.56 0.30
N HIS A 261 -20.23 5.20 -0.10
CA HIS A 261 -20.26 6.03 -1.29
C HIS A 261 -19.76 7.44 -1.00
N PHE A 262 -19.01 8.01 -1.93
CA PHE A 262 -18.28 9.28 -1.74
C PHE A 262 -19.14 10.42 -1.15
N GLU A 263 -20.39 10.55 -1.60
CA GLU A 263 -21.30 11.62 -1.12
C GLU A 263 -21.83 11.38 0.30
N GLU A 264 -21.74 10.16 0.85
CA GLU A 264 -22.20 9.88 2.22
C GLU A 264 -21.45 10.72 3.27
N GLU A 265 -20.14 10.98 3.08
CA GLU A 265 -19.38 11.83 4.01
C GLU A 265 -19.89 13.28 4.02
N TYR A 266 -20.36 13.81 2.88
CA TYR A 266 -20.88 15.17 2.81
C TYR A 266 -22.21 15.33 3.55
N SER A 267 -23.08 14.33 3.46
CA SER A 267 -24.39 14.30 4.13
C SER A 267 -24.32 13.89 5.60
N ALA A 268 -23.26 13.18 6.00
CA ALA A 268 -23.10 12.70 7.38
C ALA A 268 -22.93 13.83 8.39
N ASN A 269 -23.42 13.59 9.61
CA ASN A 269 -23.32 14.50 10.74
C ASN A 269 -22.48 13.85 11.85
N ALA A 270 -21.34 14.45 12.18
CA ALA A 270 -20.56 14.00 13.33
C ALA A 270 -21.21 14.43 14.63
N SER A 271 -21.39 13.48 15.54
CA SER A 271 -21.65 13.80 16.95
C SER A 271 -20.33 14.12 17.65
N PHE A 272 -20.31 15.16 18.50
CA PHE A 272 -19.14 15.55 19.26
C PHE A 272 -19.37 15.29 20.76
N GLY A 273 -18.32 14.90 21.48
CA GLY A 273 -18.43 14.65 22.93
C GLY A 273 -17.09 14.76 23.64
N GLY A 274 -17.17 14.94 24.98
CA GLY A 274 -16.02 14.85 25.86
C GLY A 274 -15.52 13.39 25.97
N ILE A 275 -14.45 13.21 26.72
CA ILE A 275 -13.82 11.90 26.94
C ILE A 275 -14.78 10.94 27.64
N GLN A 276 -14.91 9.70 27.09
CA GLN A 276 -15.69 8.59 27.68
C GLN A 276 -14.77 7.40 27.98
N HIS A 277 -15.31 6.20 28.21
CA HIS A 277 -14.52 5.04 28.66
C HIS A 277 -13.52 4.53 27.62
N TYR A 278 -13.86 4.58 26.32
CA TYR A 278 -13.02 4.07 25.23
C TYR A 278 -12.63 5.17 24.26
N ILE A 279 -11.41 5.07 23.74
CA ILE A 279 -10.92 5.90 22.59
C ILE A 279 -10.71 4.99 21.39
N TYR A 280 -11.16 5.46 20.25
CA TYR A 280 -11.05 4.78 18.94
C TYR A 280 -10.17 5.59 18.00
N GLU A 281 -9.09 4.99 17.53
CA GLU A 281 -8.21 5.55 16.50
C GLU A 281 -8.45 4.81 15.19
N PRO A 282 -9.07 5.44 14.16
CA PRO A 282 -9.24 4.82 12.85
C PRO A 282 -7.90 4.42 12.24
N ASN A 283 -7.89 3.35 11.45
CA ASN A 283 -6.69 3.00 10.71
C ASN A 283 -6.36 4.02 9.62
N VAL A 284 -5.12 3.97 9.11
CA VAL A 284 -4.63 4.98 8.17
C VAL A 284 -5.35 4.95 6.81
N ALA A 285 -5.93 3.80 6.41
CA ALA A 285 -6.71 3.74 5.18
C ALA A 285 -7.97 4.60 5.29
N ILE A 286 -8.70 4.49 6.41
CA ILE A 286 -9.87 5.36 6.68
C ILE A 286 -9.45 6.83 6.80
N LEU A 287 -8.37 7.12 7.53
CA LEU A 287 -7.89 8.50 7.65
C LEU A 287 -7.59 9.12 6.27
N LYS A 288 -7.07 8.32 5.35
CA LYS A 288 -6.79 8.77 3.97
C LYS A 288 -8.08 9.04 3.17
N THR A 289 -9.18 8.33 3.42
CA THR A 289 -10.44 8.58 2.71
C THR A 289 -11.13 9.88 3.12
N GLY A 290 -10.81 10.42 4.29
CA GLY A 290 -11.48 11.62 4.82
C GLY A 290 -12.87 11.38 5.42
N ALA A 291 -13.31 10.13 5.59
CA ALA A 291 -14.64 9.74 6.10
C ALA A 291 -14.79 9.97 7.62
N PHE A 292 -14.61 11.20 8.07
CA PHE A 292 -14.53 11.51 9.50
C PHE A 292 -15.89 11.67 10.17
N LYS A 293 -16.86 12.28 9.47
CA LYS A 293 -18.23 12.45 9.99
C LYS A 293 -18.99 11.14 9.88
N LEU A 294 -18.87 10.49 8.74
CA LEU A 294 -19.54 9.24 8.46
C LEU A 294 -19.11 8.13 9.42
N LEU A 295 -17.83 8.10 9.83
CA LEU A 295 -17.35 7.15 10.83
C LEU A 295 -18.05 7.36 12.19
N SER A 296 -18.23 8.61 12.63
CA SER A 296 -18.98 8.95 13.83
C SER A 296 -20.42 8.43 13.74
N GLU A 297 -21.08 8.65 12.62
CA GLU A 297 -22.47 8.25 12.40
C GLU A 297 -22.64 6.72 12.29
N LYS A 298 -21.85 6.05 11.43
CA LYS A 298 -21.98 4.58 11.21
C LYS A 298 -21.68 3.75 12.45
N PHE A 299 -20.79 4.22 13.31
CA PHE A 299 -20.41 3.50 14.54
C PHE A 299 -21.06 4.09 15.80
N ASN A 300 -21.92 5.10 15.66
CA ASN A 300 -22.55 5.81 16.80
C ASN A 300 -21.51 6.26 17.84
N LEU A 301 -20.41 6.83 17.37
CA LEU A 301 -19.30 7.32 18.16
C LEU A 301 -19.31 8.85 18.26
N HIS A 302 -18.90 9.41 19.40
CA HIS A 302 -18.65 10.85 19.49
C HIS A 302 -17.23 11.17 19.04
N LYS A 303 -17.09 12.09 18.09
CA LYS A 303 -15.80 12.64 17.69
C LYS A 303 -15.31 13.62 18.78
N LEU A 304 -14.04 13.53 19.17
CA LEU A 304 -13.55 14.36 20.29
C LEU A 304 -13.56 15.85 19.99
N HIS A 305 -13.17 16.23 18.76
CA HIS A 305 -13.12 17.62 18.32
C HIS A 305 -13.14 17.68 16.80
N GLN A 306 -13.51 18.81 16.21
CA GLN A 306 -13.56 18.99 14.75
C GLN A 306 -12.24 18.56 14.06
N ASN A 307 -11.11 18.94 14.63
CA ASN A 307 -9.78 18.66 14.09
C ASN A 307 -9.09 17.45 14.73
N THR A 308 -9.77 16.70 15.61
CA THR A 308 -9.26 15.48 16.24
C THR A 308 -9.94 14.26 15.63
N HIS A 309 -9.18 13.43 14.93
CA HIS A 309 -9.71 12.20 14.33
C HIS A 309 -9.55 11.02 15.30
N LEU A 310 -9.97 11.25 16.56
CA LEU A 310 -10.21 10.24 17.57
C LEU A 310 -11.67 10.32 17.96
N TYR A 311 -12.21 9.16 18.34
CA TYR A 311 -13.60 9.02 18.71
C TYR A 311 -13.71 8.37 20.09
N THR A 312 -14.87 8.48 20.71
CA THR A 312 -15.08 7.97 22.08
C THR A 312 -16.48 7.36 22.23
N SER A 313 -16.60 6.41 23.13
CA SER A 313 -17.85 5.78 23.55
C SER A 313 -17.73 5.24 24.97
N ASN A 314 -18.85 5.09 25.66
CA ASN A 314 -18.92 4.34 26.91
C ASN A 314 -18.97 2.83 26.69
N GLU A 315 -19.38 2.39 25.51
CA GLU A 315 -19.50 0.98 25.13
C GLU A 315 -18.30 0.53 24.28
N LEU A 316 -17.89 -0.72 24.45
CA LEU A 316 -16.86 -1.33 23.62
C LEU A 316 -17.43 -1.77 22.26
N LEU A 317 -16.86 -1.28 21.18
CA LEU A 317 -17.17 -1.69 19.80
C LEU A 317 -16.03 -2.54 19.25
N GLU A 318 -16.12 -3.85 19.39
CA GLU A 318 -15.05 -4.78 19.00
C GLU A 318 -14.72 -4.76 17.48
N ASN A 319 -15.73 -4.53 16.64
CA ASN A 319 -15.57 -4.50 15.17
C ASN A 319 -15.23 -3.11 14.63
N PHE A 320 -14.48 -2.31 15.36
CA PHE A 320 -14.03 -1.01 14.89
C PHE A 320 -12.81 -1.16 13.96
N PRO A 321 -12.79 -0.55 12.77
CA PRO A 321 -11.66 -0.62 11.82
C PRO A 321 -10.51 0.30 12.24
N GLY A 322 -9.85 -0.03 13.32
CA GLY A 322 -8.79 0.78 13.91
C GLY A 322 -8.22 0.19 15.19
N LYS A 323 -7.68 1.04 16.04
CA LYS A 323 -7.22 0.68 17.38
C LYS A 323 -8.22 1.17 18.42
N ILE A 324 -8.42 0.36 19.46
CA ILE A 324 -9.30 0.65 20.56
C ILE A 324 -8.44 0.73 21.83
N TYR A 325 -8.69 1.76 22.63
CA TYR A 325 -8.00 1.98 23.90
C TYR A 325 -9.01 2.13 25.02
N LEU A 326 -8.82 1.37 26.08
CA LEU A 326 -9.52 1.56 27.36
C LEU A 326 -8.82 2.66 28.15
N ILE A 327 -9.55 3.65 28.59
CA ILE A 327 -9.01 4.70 29.47
C ILE A 327 -8.93 4.17 30.90
N GLU A 328 -7.73 4.15 31.45
CA GLU A 328 -7.47 3.78 32.85
C GLU A 328 -7.54 5.00 33.76
N GLU A 329 -6.99 6.13 33.27
CA GLU A 329 -6.86 7.35 34.06
C GLU A 329 -6.68 8.58 33.17
N GLU A 330 -7.24 9.71 33.56
CA GLU A 330 -6.89 11.02 33.01
C GLU A 330 -5.83 11.70 33.88
N ILE A 331 -4.68 11.96 33.31
CA ILE A 331 -3.50 12.52 34.00
C ILE A 331 -3.72 14.00 34.29
N LYS A 332 -3.80 14.36 35.59
CA LYS A 332 -3.97 15.76 36.00
C LYS A 332 -2.64 16.44 36.35
N ASN A 333 -1.65 15.69 36.84
CA ASN A 333 -0.31 16.22 37.15
C ASN A 333 0.79 15.48 36.40
N PRO A 334 1.03 15.82 35.10
CA PRO A 334 1.96 15.06 34.25
C PRO A 334 3.38 14.98 34.81
N LYS A 335 3.88 16.01 35.51
CA LYS A 335 5.22 16.00 36.10
C LYS A 335 5.40 14.95 37.19
N LYS A 336 4.32 14.61 37.90
CA LYS A 336 4.32 13.62 38.97
C LYS A 336 4.00 12.21 38.43
N GLU A 337 3.07 12.11 37.50
CA GLU A 337 2.42 10.84 37.14
C GLU A 337 3.09 10.14 35.93
N ILE A 338 3.69 10.90 35.00
CA ILE A 338 4.25 10.32 33.77
C ILE A 338 5.73 10.64 33.55
N LEU A 339 6.45 11.16 34.56
CA LEU A 339 7.89 11.42 34.45
C LEU A 339 8.68 10.10 34.43
N LYS A 340 9.51 9.90 33.41
CA LYS A 340 10.42 8.73 33.24
C LYS A 340 9.69 7.37 33.15
N ILE A 341 8.43 7.34 32.75
CA ILE A 341 7.72 6.08 32.53
C ILE A 341 8.05 5.46 31.18
N LYS A 342 7.85 4.14 31.07
CA LYS A 342 7.89 3.42 29.82
C LYS A 342 6.47 3.32 29.25
N ALA A 343 6.24 3.98 28.08
CA ALA A 343 4.94 4.02 27.45
C ALA A 343 5.04 4.30 25.96
N ASN A 344 4.04 3.87 25.21
CA ASN A 344 3.83 4.31 23.83
C ASN A 344 3.14 5.68 23.83
N LEU A 345 3.45 6.51 22.84
CA LEU A 345 2.84 7.84 22.71
C LEU A 345 1.95 7.94 21.48
N LEU A 346 0.73 8.44 21.68
CA LEU A 346 -0.17 8.89 20.63
C LEU A 346 -0.47 10.37 20.83
N VAL A 347 -0.11 11.21 19.86
CA VAL A 347 -0.35 12.67 19.94
C VAL A 347 -1.23 13.07 18.75
N LYS A 348 -2.44 13.54 19.04
CA LYS A 348 -3.42 13.95 18.03
C LYS A 348 -4.05 15.28 18.42
N ASN A 349 -3.81 16.30 17.60
CA ASN A 349 -4.34 17.65 17.83
C ASN A 349 -4.02 18.20 19.24
N TYR A 350 -2.80 18.00 19.69
CA TYR A 350 -2.31 18.52 20.97
C TYR A 350 -1.38 19.71 20.74
N ASN A 351 -1.25 20.60 21.72
CA ASN A 351 -0.51 21.86 21.60
C ASN A 351 1.02 21.71 21.63
N GLN A 352 1.56 20.50 21.77
CA GLN A 352 2.98 20.20 21.72
C GLN A 352 3.25 18.98 20.82
N PRO A 353 4.33 19.00 20.03
CA PRO A 353 4.70 17.86 19.20
C PRO A 353 5.27 16.72 20.05
N ILE A 354 5.22 15.49 19.52
CA ILE A 354 5.61 14.26 20.21
C ILE A 354 7.02 14.30 20.78
N ASP A 355 7.99 14.84 20.04
CA ASP A 355 9.41 14.91 20.47
C ASP A 355 9.61 15.82 21.68
N VAL A 356 8.86 16.93 21.72
CA VAL A 356 8.88 17.86 22.86
C VAL A 356 8.28 17.20 24.09
N ILE A 357 7.16 16.51 23.96
CA ILE A 357 6.51 15.76 25.04
C ILE A 357 7.44 14.68 25.58
N LYS A 358 8.01 13.87 24.71
CA LYS A 358 8.93 12.79 25.04
C LYS A 358 10.15 13.28 25.82
N LYS A 359 10.77 14.36 25.33
CA LYS A 359 11.92 15.00 26.00
C LYS A 359 11.56 15.62 27.35
N LYS A 360 10.42 16.34 27.43
CA LYS A 360 9.94 17.04 28.62
C LYS A 360 9.66 16.09 29.77
N PHE A 361 9.00 14.95 29.51
CA PHE A 361 8.65 13.98 30.51
C PHE A 361 9.63 12.79 30.59
N LYS A 362 10.68 12.76 29.75
CA LYS A 362 11.68 11.69 29.69
C LYS A 362 11.04 10.31 29.49
N ILE A 363 10.02 10.23 28.62
CA ILE A 363 9.29 9.00 28.36
C ILE A 363 10.17 8.05 27.55
N ILE A 364 10.20 6.78 27.96
CA ILE A 364 10.91 5.71 27.29
C ILE A 364 9.90 4.93 26.43
N ASP A 365 10.18 4.72 25.15
CA ASP A 365 9.29 4.01 24.24
C ASP A 365 9.09 2.55 24.64
N GLY A 366 7.85 2.07 24.49
CA GLY A 366 7.46 0.68 24.64
C GLY A 366 6.63 0.40 25.89
N GLY A 367 6.42 -0.89 26.18
CA GLY A 367 5.49 -1.36 27.22
C GLY A 367 4.06 -1.51 26.69
N THR A 368 3.14 -1.83 27.58
CA THR A 368 1.71 -2.05 27.29
C THR A 368 0.86 -0.78 27.42
N THR A 369 1.33 0.19 28.20
CA THR A 369 0.65 1.48 28.39
C THR A 369 0.80 2.36 27.16
N THR A 370 -0.28 3.03 26.76
CA THR A 370 -0.27 4.11 25.78
C THR A 370 -0.71 5.41 26.43
N LEU A 371 0.08 6.47 26.28
CA LEU A 371 -0.32 7.81 26.68
C LEU A 371 -0.87 8.55 25.46
N ILE A 372 -2.12 8.97 25.54
CA ILE A 372 -2.79 9.74 24.48
C ILE A 372 -2.83 11.20 24.88
N PHE A 373 -2.16 12.04 24.10
CA PHE A 373 -2.21 13.50 24.20
C PHE A 373 -3.12 14.02 23.11
N THR A 374 -4.26 14.59 23.50
CA THR A 374 -5.29 14.96 22.53
C THR A 374 -6.11 16.17 22.98
N GLN A 375 -7.00 16.62 22.11
CA GLN A 375 -7.98 17.67 22.38
C GLN A 375 -9.40 17.14 22.14
N SER A 376 -10.30 17.38 23.09
CA SER A 376 -11.74 17.23 22.92
C SER A 376 -12.42 18.60 22.86
N ILE A 377 -13.75 18.61 22.82
CA ILE A 377 -14.55 19.83 22.96
C ILE A 377 -14.36 20.52 24.33
N ASP A 378 -13.95 19.75 25.35
CA ASP A 378 -13.77 20.25 26.73
C ASP A 378 -12.33 20.77 26.98
N GLY A 379 -11.40 20.59 26.03
CA GLY A 379 -10.02 21.07 26.14
C GLY A 379 -8.97 20.00 25.87
N PHE A 380 -7.75 20.22 26.37
CA PHE A 380 -6.63 19.29 26.23
C PHE A 380 -6.63 18.23 27.32
N HIS A 381 -6.37 16.98 26.91
CA HIS A 381 -6.33 15.82 27.78
C HIS A 381 -5.03 15.04 27.63
N ILE A 382 -4.61 14.41 28.71
CA ILE A 382 -3.55 13.41 28.72
C ILE A 382 -4.17 12.17 29.35
N LEU A 383 -4.33 11.12 28.55
CA LEU A 383 -5.00 9.89 28.96
C LEU A 383 -3.97 8.77 29.07
N LYS A 384 -3.99 8.05 30.18
CA LYS A 384 -3.30 6.78 30.34
C LYS A 384 -4.25 5.67 29.94
N THR A 385 -3.82 4.85 28.98
CA THR A 385 -4.69 3.85 28.37
C THR A 385 -3.97 2.53 28.18
N SER A 386 -4.74 1.45 28.13
CA SER A 386 -4.34 0.14 27.64
C SER A 386 -5.03 -0.18 26.31
N ARG A 387 -4.36 -0.94 25.46
CA ARG A 387 -4.96 -1.40 24.21
C ARG A 387 -5.88 -2.58 24.48
N VAL A 388 -7.07 -2.55 23.86
CA VAL A 388 -8.05 -3.66 23.88
C VAL A 388 -7.71 -4.65 22.78
#